data_13403dece43667a2f85e81f34d6d9c5e
#
_entry.id   13403dece43667a2f85e81f34d6d9c5e
#
_cell.length_a   1.000
_cell.length_b   1.000
_cell.length_c   1.000
_cell.angle_alpha   90.00
_cell.angle_beta   90.00
_cell.angle_gamma   90.00
#
_symmetry.space_group_name_H-M   'P 1'
#
loop_
_entity.id
_entity.type
_entity.pdbx_description
1 polymer ?
#
loop_
_entity_poly.entity_id
_entity_poly.type
_entity_poly.pdbx_seq_one_letter_code
_entity_poly.pdbx_strand_id
1 'polypeptide(L)'
;EEEDLSYLTDIGPAAEHEFEDYSFLGMSNRKFTWAAAQLHILFASFILGCPMFVVIMEVMGARRTQGVRKAIILSNVFLAVLIGVVIGITGEVIVGIHHGVLYGLWACAFGALIVSFLNYFHRLMNIRGSAFVGALFGTIISMALTPVEHYEISGIILAVVNGAVGGLISNGIMFAQSDYKFERLAHEITKVIGICYSFTALTGGLFLFVMLVAYQDFISYLISSFPTLFMVAYPTLFILETVVMYIYVYSWDPLNKANKKGRHIVTGVILNVLGLSLLLALDGPTTFMQTPPKPLDQLLNISEWDKIANMAWMPLNYHRLVGNGTFGGYMVCIIGAYMYLWSDKTEEREYYDWVGYIGNIIGVAIMIPLPAMGYIFVREIYQYDATIGMYIMSDRESMFMLVQGLLVGTMFSASNIYMWVSMKRIENAERFFPAMKFGFVLIVISATIWFTPRRFFATMLPEPSMNPDMVLPDNLAFLALMISKNTAAFCLVTVTFINYIFYTIATKTGKVHYGKVNPLGPYVLIFLGFADIWLMSWMGTIRSLSRMNWHVYKVFKDVTPEKFAPSLAESGFHVTTLVWTFFILMTAIIWIGIKYPKTKKKEIESTHASPQMAE
;
A
#
# COMPACT_ATOMS: atom_id res chain seq x y z
N GLU A 1 0.85 29.66 -29.69
CA GLU A 1 -0.52 29.20 -29.58
C GLU A 1 -0.93 29.38 -28.12
N GLU A 2 -1.85 30.33 -27.83
CA GLU A 2 -2.46 30.41 -26.51
C GLU A 2 -3.22 29.10 -26.28
N GLU A 3 -2.81 28.35 -25.30
CA GLU A 3 -3.46 27.10 -24.92
C GLU A 3 -4.89 27.44 -24.51
N ASP A 4 -5.89 26.90 -25.21
CA ASP A 4 -7.29 27.11 -24.90
C ASP A 4 -7.62 26.53 -23.51
N LEU A 5 -7.61 27.40 -22.50
CA LEU A 5 -7.94 27.06 -21.12
C LEU A 5 -9.44 27.21 -20.81
N SER A 6 -10.28 27.45 -21.84
CA SER A 6 -11.72 27.60 -21.66
C SER A 6 -12.37 26.39 -20.99
N TYR A 7 -11.80 25.20 -21.18
CA TYR A 7 -12.27 23.97 -20.51
C TYR A 7 -12.09 23.97 -18.98
N LEU A 8 -11.24 24.84 -18.43
CA LEU A 8 -11.12 25.00 -16.97
C LEU A 8 -12.31 25.77 -16.39
N THR A 9 -12.91 26.64 -17.18
CA THR A 9 -14.04 27.49 -16.82
C THR A 9 -15.34 27.08 -17.51
N ASP A 10 -15.25 26.37 -18.64
CA ASP A 10 -16.42 25.85 -19.36
C ASP A 10 -16.97 24.62 -18.66
N ILE A 11 -17.99 24.87 -17.89
CA ILE A 11 -18.71 23.89 -17.11
C ILE A 11 -19.64 23.04 -18.01
N GLY A 12 -19.78 23.39 -19.26
CA GLY A 12 -20.65 22.73 -20.23
C GLY A 12 -22.16 22.95 -20.01
N PRO A 13 -22.98 22.60 -20.97
CA PRO A 13 -24.44 22.65 -20.79
C PRO A 13 -24.84 21.61 -19.74
N ALA A 14 -25.86 21.95 -18.96
CA ALA A 14 -26.54 21.00 -18.08
C ALA A 14 -26.99 19.77 -18.91
N ALA A 15 -27.01 18.60 -18.30
CA ALA A 15 -27.51 17.40 -18.96
C ALA A 15 -28.95 17.65 -19.43
N GLU A 16 -29.29 17.21 -20.64
CA GLU A 16 -30.66 17.27 -21.16
C GLU A 16 -31.66 16.46 -20.32
N HIS A 17 -31.15 15.54 -19.51
CA HIS A 17 -31.92 14.82 -18.51
C HIS A 17 -31.50 15.27 -17.12
N GLU A 18 -32.24 16.19 -16.55
CA GLU A 18 -32.24 16.38 -15.11
C GLU A 18 -32.72 15.07 -14.47
N PHE A 19 -31.80 14.20 -14.09
CA PHE A 19 -32.12 13.32 -12.98
C PHE A 19 -32.41 14.24 -11.81
N GLU A 20 -33.67 14.23 -11.33
CA GLU A 20 -34.01 14.85 -10.07
C GLU A 20 -32.91 14.54 -9.10
N ASP A 21 -32.31 15.55 -8.50
CA ASP A 21 -31.20 15.36 -7.57
C ASP A 21 -31.59 14.34 -6.51
N TYR A 22 -31.21 13.09 -6.71
CA TYR A 22 -31.42 12.04 -5.73
C TYR A 22 -30.61 12.41 -4.49
N SER A 23 -31.23 13.10 -3.56
CA SER A 23 -30.58 13.46 -2.31
C SER A 23 -30.86 12.39 -1.26
N PHE A 24 -30.00 11.37 -1.21
CA PHE A 24 -30.00 10.47 -0.08
C PHE A 24 -29.25 11.13 1.08
N LEU A 25 -29.94 11.36 2.20
CA LEU A 25 -29.38 12.04 3.38
C LEU A 25 -28.77 13.43 3.08
N GLY A 26 -29.31 14.17 2.11
CA GLY A 26 -28.80 15.48 1.71
C GLY A 26 -27.52 15.44 0.86
N MET A 27 -27.09 14.25 0.41
CA MET A 27 -25.95 14.09 -0.48
C MET A 27 -26.39 14.12 -1.95
N SER A 28 -25.68 14.88 -2.78
CA SER A 28 -25.84 14.81 -4.24
C SER A 28 -25.36 13.46 -4.78
N ASN A 29 -25.79 13.11 -6.01
CA ASN A 29 -25.37 11.88 -6.70
C ASN A 29 -23.85 11.69 -6.67
N ARG A 30 -23.08 12.75 -6.93
CA ARG A 30 -21.62 12.69 -6.92
C ARG A 30 -21.05 12.38 -5.53
N LYS A 31 -21.57 13.05 -4.50
CA LYS A 31 -21.10 12.82 -3.12
C LYS A 31 -21.44 11.41 -2.65
N PHE A 32 -22.64 10.93 -2.99
CA PHE A 32 -23.05 9.57 -2.64
C PHE A 32 -22.21 8.51 -3.36
N THR A 33 -21.99 8.68 -4.68
CA THR A 33 -21.12 7.79 -5.47
C THR A 33 -19.69 7.80 -4.92
N TRP A 34 -19.17 8.99 -4.61
CA TRP A 34 -17.84 9.13 -4.01
C TRP A 34 -17.78 8.42 -2.64
N ALA A 35 -18.78 8.60 -1.78
CA ALA A 35 -18.82 7.94 -0.47
C ALA A 35 -18.83 6.40 -0.60
N ALA A 36 -19.65 5.85 -1.51
CA ALA A 36 -19.70 4.42 -1.79
C ALA A 36 -18.35 3.89 -2.32
N ALA A 37 -17.71 4.63 -3.22
CA ALA A 37 -16.38 4.29 -3.75
C ALA A 37 -15.32 4.27 -2.65
N GLN A 38 -15.27 5.28 -1.79
CA GLN A 38 -14.28 5.37 -0.71
C GLN A 38 -14.48 4.25 0.31
N LEU A 39 -15.71 3.95 0.69
CA LEU A 39 -16.02 2.85 1.59
C LEU A 39 -15.55 1.51 1.00
N HIS A 40 -15.81 1.27 -0.29
CA HIS A 40 -15.34 0.07 -0.97
C HIS A 40 -13.81 0.00 -1.03
N ILE A 41 -13.14 1.10 -1.38
CA ILE A 41 -11.67 1.15 -1.48
C ILE A 41 -11.00 0.83 -0.15
N LEU A 42 -11.53 1.29 0.98
CA LEU A 42 -10.97 0.99 2.30
C LEU A 42 -11.00 -0.51 2.60
N PHE A 43 -12.13 -1.19 2.36
CA PHE A 43 -12.22 -2.64 2.52
C PHE A 43 -11.38 -3.40 1.48
N ALA A 44 -11.36 -2.96 0.23
CA ALA A 44 -10.55 -3.55 -0.82
C ALA A 44 -9.05 -3.46 -0.51
N SER A 45 -8.58 -2.32 0.02
CA SER A 45 -7.19 -2.16 0.44
C SER A 45 -6.80 -3.10 1.58
N PHE A 46 -7.72 -3.35 2.53
CA PHE A 46 -7.52 -4.35 3.57
C PHE A 46 -7.35 -5.75 2.98
N ILE A 47 -8.21 -6.12 2.01
CA ILE A 47 -8.18 -7.43 1.36
C ILE A 47 -6.95 -7.59 0.45
N LEU A 48 -6.41 -6.53 -0.11
CA LEU A 48 -5.16 -6.58 -0.88
C LEU A 48 -3.91 -6.59 0.01
N GLY A 49 -3.90 -5.79 1.09
CA GLY A 49 -2.72 -5.63 1.94
C GLY A 49 -2.53 -6.74 2.97
N CYS A 50 -3.60 -7.11 3.69
CA CYS A 50 -3.50 -8.09 4.76
C CYS A 50 -3.16 -9.51 4.31
N PRO A 51 -3.66 -10.07 3.19
CA PRO A 51 -3.22 -11.38 2.72
C PRO A 51 -1.74 -11.47 2.38
N MET A 52 -1.13 -10.40 1.81
CA MET A 52 0.32 -10.36 1.60
C MET A 52 1.08 -10.48 2.92
N PHE A 53 0.66 -9.72 3.92
CA PHE A 53 1.23 -9.78 5.26
C PHE A 53 1.06 -11.17 5.88
N VAL A 54 -0.14 -11.76 5.80
CA VAL A 54 -0.47 -13.04 6.42
C VAL A 54 0.33 -14.19 5.83
N VAL A 55 0.48 -14.26 4.50
CA VAL A 55 1.28 -15.32 3.86
C VAL A 55 2.74 -15.27 4.31
N ILE A 56 3.31 -14.08 4.46
CA ILE A 56 4.67 -13.92 5.01
C ILE A 56 4.73 -14.47 6.45
N MET A 57 3.78 -14.11 7.29
CA MET A 57 3.72 -14.59 8.69
C MET A 57 3.52 -16.11 8.75
N GLU A 58 2.65 -16.66 7.91
CA GLU A 58 2.38 -18.09 7.85
C GLU A 58 3.64 -18.87 7.42
N VAL A 59 4.35 -18.38 6.41
CA VAL A 59 5.64 -18.95 5.99
C VAL A 59 6.67 -18.91 7.12
N MET A 60 6.74 -17.79 7.83
CA MET A 60 7.65 -17.63 8.97
C MET A 60 7.30 -18.57 10.13
N GLY A 61 6.02 -18.86 10.37
CA GLY A 61 5.57 -19.81 11.39
C GLY A 61 5.76 -21.28 11.02
N ALA A 62 5.54 -21.62 9.76
CA ALA A 62 5.45 -23.01 9.29
C ALA A 62 6.78 -23.70 8.96
N ARG A 63 7.93 -23.06 9.08
CA ARG A 63 9.25 -23.51 8.57
C ARG A 63 9.73 -24.87 9.07
N ARG A 64 9.29 -25.32 10.25
CA ARG A 64 9.69 -26.62 10.82
C ARG A 64 8.87 -27.78 10.30
N THR A 65 7.76 -27.53 9.61
CA THR A 65 6.85 -28.57 9.16
C THR A 65 7.39 -29.24 7.90
N GLN A 66 7.45 -30.58 7.88
CA GLN A 66 7.82 -31.32 6.67
C GLN A 66 6.80 -31.05 5.55
N GLY A 67 7.28 -30.89 4.31
CA GLY A 67 6.42 -30.62 3.15
C GLY A 67 6.20 -29.12 2.81
N VAL A 68 6.60 -28.21 3.70
CA VAL A 68 6.43 -26.76 3.47
C VAL A 68 7.53 -26.18 2.56
N ARG A 69 8.67 -26.85 2.40
CA ARG A 69 9.84 -26.33 1.69
C ARG A 69 9.56 -25.80 0.28
N LYS A 70 8.73 -26.50 -0.53
CA LYS A 70 8.36 -26.03 -1.88
C LYS A 70 7.52 -24.75 -1.84
N ALA A 71 6.59 -24.67 -0.90
CA ALA A 71 5.77 -23.47 -0.70
C ALA A 71 6.64 -22.27 -0.24
N ILE A 72 7.65 -22.51 0.58
CA ILE A 72 8.63 -21.49 1.00
C ILE A 72 9.40 -20.94 -0.21
N ILE A 73 9.86 -21.80 -1.13
CA ILE A 73 10.53 -21.36 -2.36
C ILE A 73 9.61 -20.44 -3.17
N LEU A 74 8.36 -20.85 -3.39
CA LEU A 74 7.38 -20.05 -4.13
C LEU A 74 7.13 -18.69 -3.47
N SER A 75 6.97 -18.68 -2.15
CA SER A 75 6.77 -17.44 -1.38
C SER A 75 7.99 -16.53 -1.39
N ASN A 76 9.21 -17.10 -1.35
CA ASN A 76 10.46 -16.34 -1.47
C ASN A 76 10.57 -15.66 -2.83
N VAL A 77 10.27 -16.41 -3.91
CA VAL A 77 10.31 -15.86 -5.27
C VAL A 77 9.24 -14.78 -5.43
N PHE A 78 8.03 -15.01 -4.95
CA PHE A 78 6.96 -14.00 -4.99
C PHE A 78 7.35 -12.71 -4.26
N LEU A 79 7.85 -12.82 -3.03
CA LEU A 79 8.31 -11.65 -2.27
C LEU A 79 9.50 -10.96 -2.94
N ALA A 80 10.44 -11.73 -3.49
CA ALA A 80 11.59 -11.20 -4.20
C ALA A 80 11.20 -10.46 -5.48
N VAL A 81 10.19 -10.95 -6.23
CA VAL A 81 9.61 -10.24 -7.38
C VAL A 81 9.07 -8.89 -6.95
N LEU A 82 8.23 -8.84 -5.91
CA LEU A 82 7.65 -7.59 -5.43
C LEU A 82 8.72 -6.57 -5.01
N ILE A 83 9.70 -7.00 -4.23
CA ILE A 83 10.79 -6.13 -3.76
C ILE A 83 11.70 -5.72 -4.92
N GLY A 84 12.01 -6.63 -5.84
CA GLY A 84 12.83 -6.35 -7.01
C GLY A 84 12.23 -5.30 -7.93
N VAL A 85 10.91 -5.36 -8.14
CA VAL A 85 10.16 -4.36 -8.90
C VAL A 85 10.27 -2.99 -8.22
N VAL A 86 10.02 -2.91 -6.91
CA VAL A 86 10.08 -1.65 -6.16
C VAL A 86 11.48 -1.01 -6.21
N ILE A 87 12.54 -1.81 -6.00
CA ILE A 87 13.92 -1.31 -6.07
C ILE A 87 14.26 -0.91 -7.51
N GLY A 88 13.84 -1.70 -8.50
CA GLY A 88 14.05 -1.43 -9.91
C GLY A 88 13.45 -0.10 -10.34
N ILE A 89 12.19 0.16 -9.98
CA ILE A 89 11.50 1.42 -10.24
C ILE A 89 12.22 2.58 -9.56
N THR A 90 12.62 2.40 -8.31
CA THR A 90 13.35 3.44 -7.57
C THR A 90 14.66 3.78 -8.29
N GLY A 91 15.39 2.79 -8.78
CA GLY A 91 16.61 2.98 -9.58
C GLY A 91 16.35 3.69 -10.91
N GLU A 92 15.29 3.31 -11.62
CA GLU A 92 14.93 3.94 -12.90
C GLU A 92 14.58 5.42 -12.73
N VAL A 93 13.83 5.77 -11.71
CA VAL A 93 13.29 7.13 -11.54
C VAL A 93 14.23 8.07 -10.79
N ILE A 94 14.85 7.59 -9.72
CA ILE A 94 15.70 8.44 -8.86
C ILE A 94 17.12 8.53 -9.41
N VAL A 95 17.63 7.42 -9.94
CA VAL A 95 19.02 7.32 -10.41
C VAL A 95 19.12 7.48 -11.92
N GLY A 96 18.00 7.43 -12.66
CA GLY A 96 17.98 7.53 -14.11
C GLY A 96 18.46 6.27 -14.83
N ILE A 97 18.34 5.10 -14.20
CA ILE A 97 18.76 3.82 -14.79
C ILE A 97 17.70 3.35 -15.78
N HIS A 98 18.02 3.35 -17.07
CA HIS A 98 17.11 2.81 -18.09
C HIS A 98 16.80 1.32 -17.84
N HIS A 99 15.51 0.95 -17.98
CA HIS A 99 15.04 -0.41 -17.71
C HIS A 99 15.34 -0.96 -16.30
N GLY A 100 15.46 -0.08 -15.30
CA GLY A 100 15.73 -0.44 -13.90
C GLY A 100 14.76 -1.47 -13.36
N VAL A 101 13.49 -1.42 -13.77
CA VAL A 101 12.45 -2.40 -13.39
C VAL A 101 12.82 -3.81 -13.85
N LEU A 102 13.30 -3.99 -15.08
CA LEU A 102 13.69 -5.30 -15.60
C LEU A 102 14.90 -5.86 -14.87
N TYR A 103 15.92 -5.03 -14.63
CA TYR A 103 17.08 -5.42 -13.83
C TYR A 103 16.69 -5.81 -12.41
N GLY A 104 15.81 -5.02 -11.77
CA GLY A 104 15.34 -5.29 -10.41
C GLY A 104 14.54 -6.57 -10.32
N LEU A 105 13.54 -6.72 -11.18
CA LEU A 105 12.65 -7.89 -11.23
C LEU A 105 13.43 -9.20 -11.41
N TRP A 106 14.18 -9.30 -12.50
CA TRP A 106 14.85 -10.54 -12.85
C TRP A 106 15.96 -10.89 -11.89
N ALA A 107 16.81 -9.93 -11.51
CA ALA A 107 17.93 -10.20 -10.62
C ALA A 107 17.44 -10.66 -9.23
N CYS A 108 16.44 -10.01 -8.66
CA CYS A 108 15.91 -10.35 -7.35
C CYS A 108 15.18 -11.70 -7.35
N ALA A 109 14.32 -11.93 -8.34
CA ALA A 109 13.56 -13.17 -8.49
C ALA A 109 14.48 -14.39 -8.67
N PHE A 110 15.42 -14.33 -9.60
CA PHE A 110 16.32 -15.44 -9.87
C PHE A 110 17.38 -15.61 -8.78
N GLY A 111 17.84 -14.51 -8.17
CA GLY A 111 18.70 -14.58 -6.98
C GLY A 111 18.03 -15.34 -5.84
N ALA A 112 16.77 -15.03 -5.55
CA ALA A 112 15.99 -15.74 -4.53
C ALA A 112 15.71 -17.21 -4.92
N LEU A 113 15.36 -17.46 -6.17
CA LEU A 113 15.06 -18.80 -6.67
C LEU A 113 16.26 -19.73 -6.54
N ILE A 114 17.42 -19.29 -7.03
CA ILE A 114 18.65 -20.10 -7.02
C ILE A 114 19.13 -20.35 -5.61
N VAL A 115 19.17 -19.32 -4.76
CA VAL A 115 19.57 -19.48 -3.36
C VAL A 115 18.58 -20.38 -2.61
N SER A 116 17.28 -20.24 -2.85
CA SER A 116 16.28 -21.13 -2.26
C SER A 116 16.46 -22.58 -2.70
N PHE A 117 16.74 -22.80 -3.99
CA PHE A 117 16.97 -24.13 -4.54
C PHE A 117 18.23 -24.78 -3.96
N LEU A 118 19.35 -24.06 -3.91
CA LEU A 118 20.60 -24.57 -3.35
C LEU A 118 20.47 -24.88 -1.85
N ASN A 119 19.81 -24.00 -1.09
CA ASN A 119 19.54 -24.24 0.33
C ASN A 119 18.52 -25.35 0.58
N TYR A 120 17.65 -25.63 -0.38
CA TYR A 120 16.69 -26.76 -0.31
C TYR A 120 17.40 -28.11 -0.23
N PHE A 121 18.46 -28.29 -1.04
CA PHE A 121 19.18 -29.56 -1.11
C PHE A 121 20.26 -29.70 -0.04
N HIS A 122 20.97 -28.65 0.34
CA HIS A 122 22.22 -28.81 1.08
C HIS A 122 22.48 -27.88 2.27
N ARG A 123 21.64 -27.01 2.69
CA ARG A 123 21.97 -26.06 3.80
C ARG A 123 23.36 -25.37 3.68
N LEU A 124 23.85 -25.15 2.46
CA LEU A 124 25.24 -24.83 2.18
C LEU A 124 25.63 -23.38 2.41
N MET A 125 24.65 -22.46 2.55
CA MET A 125 24.97 -21.04 2.48
C MET A 125 24.67 -20.30 3.77
N ASN A 126 25.70 -19.63 4.29
CA ASN A 126 25.51 -18.56 5.27
C ASN A 126 24.97 -17.30 4.59
N ILE A 127 24.64 -16.27 5.40
CA ILE A 127 24.08 -14.99 4.91
C ILE A 127 24.96 -14.37 3.81
N ARG A 128 26.30 -14.37 3.97
CA ARG A 128 27.25 -13.81 3.00
C ARG A 128 27.26 -14.61 1.70
N GLY A 129 27.28 -15.94 1.79
CA GLY A 129 27.22 -16.82 0.63
C GLY A 129 25.92 -16.68 -0.14
N SER A 130 24.78 -16.55 0.53
CA SER A 130 23.46 -16.33 -0.10
C SER A 130 23.39 -14.99 -0.82
N ALA A 131 23.94 -13.92 -0.23
CA ALA A 131 24.02 -12.62 -0.89
C ALA A 131 24.92 -12.68 -2.13
N PHE A 132 26.09 -13.33 -2.03
CA PHE A 132 27.04 -13.46 -3.13
C PHE A 132 26.47 -14.29 -4.30
N VAL A 133 25.89 -15.45 -4.01
CA VAL A 133 25.29 -16.32 -5.04
C VAL A 133 24.07 -15.66 -5.66
N GLY A 134 23.24 -15.01 -4.86
CA GLY A 134 22.11 -14.23 -5.35
C GLY A 134 22.54 -13.10 -6.27
N ALA A 135 23.59 -12.35 -5.90
CA ALA A 135 24.18 -11.30 -6.73
C ALA A 135 24.70 -11.86 -8.05
N LEU A 136 25.52 -12.91 -7.99
CA LEU A 136 26.17 -13.49 -9.17
C LEU A 136 25.14 -14.03 -10.18
N PHE A 137 24.30 -14.96 -9.77
CA PHE A 137 23.35 -15.62 -10.67
C PHE A 137 22.18 -14.71 -11.04
N GLY A 138 21.69 -13.90 -10.10
CA GLY A 138 20.65 -12.92 -10.37
C GLY A 138 21.09 -11.93 -11.45
N THR A 139 22.32 -11.42 -11.37
CA THR A 139 22.91 -10.52 -12.38
C THR A 139 23.06 -11.20 -13.72
N ILE A 140 23.67 -12.38 -13.77
CA ILE A 140 23.89 -13.11 -15.04
C ILE A 140 22.57 -13.34 -15.76
N ILE A 141 21.54 -13.81 -15.04
CA ILE A 141 20.24 -14.10 -15.65
C ILE A 141 19.51 -12.81 -16.04
N SER A 142 19.58 -11.78 -15.20
CA SER A 142 18.99 -10.48 -15.51
C SER A 142 19.59 -9.88 -16.80
N MET A 143 20.92 -9.95 -16.94
CA MET A 143 21.59 -9.51 -18.17
C MET A 143 21.21 -10.37 -19.37
N ALA A 144 21.10 -11.70 -19.21
CA ALA A 144 20.69 -12.58 -20.30
C ALA A 144 19.25 -12.33 -20.79
N LEU A 145 18.38 -11.80 -19.92
CA LEU A 145 16.97 -11.49 -20.25
C LEU A 145 16.76 -10.02 -20.65
N THR A 146 17.76 -9.16 -20.49
CA THR A 146 17.71 -7.76 -20.92
C THR A 146 18.39 -7.64 -22.30
N PRO A 147 17.81 -6.93 -23.29
CA PRO A 147 18.44 -6.72 -24.58
C PRO A 147 19.81 -6.06 -24.46
N VAL A 148 20.78 -6.50 -25.27
CA VAL A 148 22.20 -6.06 -25.19
C VAL A 148 22.35 -4.54 -25.41
N GLU A 149 21.48 -3.96 -26.22
CA GLU A 149 21.42 -2.52 -26.50
C GLU A 149 21.07 -1.66 -25.27
N HIS A 150 20.57 -2.28 -24.19
CA HIS A 150 20.19 -1.62 -22.94
C HIS A 150 21.19 -1.85 -21.80
N TYR A 151 22.39 -2.40 -22.11
CA TYR A 151 23.40 -2.63 -21.09
C TYR A 151 24.08 -1.33 -20.65
N GLU A 152 23.82 -0.96 -19.40
CA GLU A 152 24.47 0.16 -18.71
C GLU A 152 25.14 -0.31 -17.44
N ILE A 153 26.25 0.34 -17.06
CA ILE A 153 26.97 0.01 -15.81
C ILE A 153 26.07 0.19 -14.59
N SER A 154 25.25 1.23 -14.60
CA SER A 154 24.25 1.51 -13.55
C SER A 154 23.21 0.40 -13.42
N GLY A 155 22.71 -0.13 -14.54
CA GLY A 155 21.79 -1.27 -14.59
C GLY A 155 22.43 -2.56 -14.08
N ILE A 156 23.71 -2.81 -14.40
CA ILE A 156 24.47 -3.96 -13.88
C ILE A 156 24.63 -3.85 -12.35
N ILE A 157 25.00 -2.67 -11.83
CA ILE A 157 25.11 -2.44 -10.38
C ILE A 157 23.76 -2.69 -9.71
N LEU A 158 22.67 -2.19 -10.29
CA LEU A 158 21.32 -2.42 -9.79
C LEU A 158 20.97 -3.92 -9.76
N ALA A 159 21.33 -4.67 -10.81
CA ALA A 159 21.13 -6.11 -10.86
C ALA A 159 21.94 -6.86 -9.77
N VAL A 160 23.18 -6.45 -9.52
CA VAL A 160 24.00 -7.02 -8.43
C VAL A 160 23.35 -6.80 -7.07
N VAL A 161 22.91 -5.58 -6.78
CA VAL A 161 22.24 -5.24 -5.53
C VAL A 161 20.95 -6.03 -5.37
N ASN A 162 20.10 -6.07 -6.41
CA ASN A 162 18.83 -6.81 -6.38
C ASN A 162 19.03 -8.32 -6.25
N GLY A 163 20.00 -8.89 -6.95
CA GLY A 163 20.34 -10.30 -6.82
C GLY A 163 20.79 -10.65 -5.40
N ALA A 164 21.63 -9.80 -4.79
CA ALA A 164 22.03 -9.95 -3.39
C ALA A 164 20.82 -9.87 -2.44
N VAL A 165 19.91 -8.93 -2.65
CA VAL A 165 18.66 -8.78 -1.87
C VAL A 165 17.80 -10.03 -2.01
N GLY A 166 17.62 -10.58 -3.21
CA GLY A 166 16.90 -11.84 -3.43
C GLY A 166 17.52 -13.02 -2.68
N GLY A 167 18.84 -13.13 -2.71
CA GLY A 167 19.57 -14.13 -1.95
C GLY A 167 19.42 -13.98 -0.44
N LEU A 168 19.44 -12.76 0.08
CA LEU A 168 19.23 -12.46 1.50
C LEU A 168 17.79 -12.75 1.94
N ILE A 169 16.79 -12.43 1.12
CA ILE A 169 15.38 -12.77 1.38
C ILE A 169 15.25 -14.29 1.52
N SER A 170 15.79 -15.03 0.57
CA SER A 170 15.76 -16.49 0.61
C SER A 170 16.41 -17.05 1.88
N ASN A 171 17.60 -16.58 2.24
CA ASN A 171 18.28 -17.00 3.44
C ASN A 171 17.51 -16.62 4.70
N GLY A 172 17.07 -15.38 4.81
CA GLY A 172 16.32 -14.87 5.96
C GLY A 172 15.03 -15.64 6.20
N ILE A 173 14.30 -15.95 5.15
CA ILE A 173 13.05 -16.72 5.23
C ILE A 173 13.34 -18.22 5.51
N MET A 174 14.34 -18.84 4.89
CA MET A 174 14.61 -20.27 5.08
C MET A 174 15.25 -20.62 6.42
N PHE A 175 16.04 -19.72 7.01
CA PHE A 175 16.85 -20.02 8.20
C PHE A 175 16.44 -19.28 9.46
N ALA A 176 15.52 -18.33 9.41
CA ALA A 176 15.01 -17.73 10.64
C ALA A 176 14.34 -18.81 11.51
N GLN A 177 14.50 -18.68 12.81
CA GLN A 177 13.87 -19.61 13.75
C GLN A 177 12.35 -19.52 13.61
N SER A 178 11.68 -20.68 13.47
CA SER A 178 10.22 -20.71 13.47
C SER A 178 9.73 -20.41 14.88
N ASP A 179 8.84 -19.43 15.00
CA ASP A 179 8.14 -19.12 16.24
C ASP A 179 6.64 -19.29 16.02
N TYR A 180 5.98 -20.03 16.90
CA TYR A 180 4.54 -20.24 16.89
C TYR A 180 3.73 -18.93 16.90
N LYS A 181 4.32 -17.84 17.40
CA LYS A 181 3.69 -16.51 17.40
C LYS A 181 3.31 -16.03 16.00
N PHE A 182 4.16 -16.30 14.99
CA PHE A 182 3.87 -15.93 13.61
C PHE A 182 2.68 -16.70 13.04
N GLU A 183 2.58 -18.00 13.32
CA GLU A 183 1.45 -18.83 12.87
C GLU A 183 0.14 -18.42 13.55
N ARG A 184 0.21 -18.13 14.85
CA ARG A 184 -0.93 -17.60 15.61
C ARG A 184 -1.41 -16.27 15.02
N LEU A 185 -0.50 -15.35 14.72
CA LEU A 185 -0.82 -14.05 14.10
C LEU A 185 -1.46 -14.23 12.73
N ALA A 186 -0.86 -15.06 11.87
CA ALA A 186 -1.42 -15.37 10.57
C ALA A 186 -2.85 -15.91 10.67
N HIS A 187 -3.11 -16.83 11.60
CA HIS A 187 -4.44 -17.39 11.81
C HIS A 187 -5.46 -16.37 12.34
N GLU A 188 -5.06 -15.53 13.28
CA GLU A 188 -5.95 -14.49 13.82
C GLU A 188 -6.37 -13.49 12.73
N ILE A 189 -5.41 -13.03 11.90
CA ILE A 189 -5.70 -12.10 10.81
C ILE A 189 -6.49 -12.75 9.69
N THR A 190 -6.24 -14.04 9.35
CA THR A 190 -7.01 -14.77 8.34
C THR A 190 -8.51 -14.78 8.66
N LYS A 191 -8.89 -14.89 9.93
CA LYS A 191 -10.31 -14.82 10.34
C LYS A 191 -10.91 -13.43 10.06
N VAL A 192 -10.15 -12.37 10.33
CA VAL A 192 -10.58 -10.99 10.06
C VAL A 192 -10.71 -10.75 8.55
N ILE A 193 -9.77 -11.28 7.75
CA ILE A 193 -9.81 -11.21 6.28
C ILE A 193 -11.11 -11.82 5.75
N GLY A 194 -11.53 -12.99 6.23
CA GLY A 194 -12.77 -13.64 5.78
C GLY A 194 -14.02 -12.78 6.00
N ILE A 195 -14.06 -12.05 7.13
CA ILE A 195 -15.16 -11.14 7.44
C ILE A 195 -15.08 -9.89 6.55
N CYS A 196 -13.92 -9.26 6.46
CA CYS A 196 -13.71 -8.05 5.65
C CYS A 196 -13.95 -8.30 4.16
N TYR A 197 -13.65 -9.50 3.65
CA TYR A 197 -13.95 -9.87 2.28
C TYR A 197 -15.44 -9.79 1.96
N SER A 198 -16.29 -10.27 2.86
CA SER A 198 -17.75 -10.19 2.69
C SER A 198 -18.23 -8.72 2.64
N PHE A 199 -17.63 -7.85 3.44
CA PHE A 199 -17.91 -6.40 3.37
C PHE A 199 -17.36 -5.77 2.09
N THR A 200 -16.20 -6.19 1.61
CA THR A 200 -15.64 -5.73 0.33
C THR A 200 -16.59 -6.07 -0.82
N ALA A 201 -17.08 -7.29 -0.89
CA ALA A 201 -18.03 -7.71 -1.91
C ALA A 201 -19.35 -6.92 -1.84
N LEU A 202 -19.90 -6.75 -0.63
CA LEU A 202 -21.14 -5.97 -0.42
C LEU A 202 -20.97 -4.50 -0.85
N THR A 203 -19.91 -3.86 -0.40
CA THR A 203 -19.66 -2.44 -0.71
C THR A 203 -19.28 -2.23 -2.17
N GLY A 204 -18.63 -3.19 -2.81
CA GLY A 204 -18.34 -3.18 -4.25
C GLY A 204 -19.62 -3.29 -5.09
N GLY A 205 -20.53 -4.20 -4.71
CA GLY A 205 -21.85 -4.31 -5.32
C GLY A 205 -22.67 -3.03 -5.16
N LEU A 206 -22.65 -2.42 -3.96
CA LEU A 206 -23.31 -1.14 -3.72
C LEU A 206 -22.71 -0.02 -4.61
N PHE A 207 -21.40 0.06 -4.69
CA PHE A 207 -20.71 1.07 -5.52
C PHE A 207 -21.08 0.91 -7.00
N LEU A 208 -21.05 -0.32 -7.53
CA LEU A 208 -21.46 -0.60 -8.90
C LEU A 208 -22.91 -0.21 -9.15
N PHE A 209 -23.81 -0.58 -8.23
CA PHE A 209 -25.23 -0.20 -8.33
C PHE A 209 -25.43 1.32 -8.36
N VAL A 210 -24.75 2.05 -7.47
CA VAL A 210 -24.81 3.53 -7.43
C VAL A 210 -24.30 4.12 -8.74
N MET A 211 -23.20 3.59 -9.30
CA MET A 211 -22.69 4.04 -10.59
C MET A 211 -23.67 3.82 -11.74
N LEU A 212 -24.31 2.64 -11.79
CA LEU A 212 -25.29 2.30 -12.82
C LEU A 212 -26.54 3.21 -12.76
N VAL A 213 -26.95 3.61 -11.56
CA VAL A 213 -28.13 4.47 -11.38
C VAL A 213 -27.81 5.94 -11.61
N ALA A 214 -26.66 6.43 -11.09
CA ALA A 214 -26.32 7.85 -11.11
C ALA A 214 -25.62 8.31 -12.40
N TYR A 215 -24.94 7.40 -13.13
CA TYR A 215 -24.06 7.74 -14.25
C TYR A 215 -24.17 6.73 -15.39
N GLN A 216 -25.38 6.48 -15.91
CA GLN A 216 -25.65 5.47 -16.93
C GLN A 216 -24.82 5.64 -18.20
N ASP A 217 -24.75 6.87 -18.73
CA ASP A 217 -24.05 7.16 -19.97
C ASP A 217 -22.55 6.96 -19.82
N PHE A 218 -21.99 7.41 -18.70
CA PHE A 218 -20.58 7.21 -18.40
C PHE A 218 -20.23 5.72 -18.23
N ILE A 219 -21.05 4.95 -17.52
CA ILE A 219 -20.84 3.51 -17.37
C ILE A 219 -20.98 2.79 -18.69
N SER A 220 -21.95 3.15 -19.51
CA SER A 220 -22.12 2.61 -20.87
C SER A 220 -20.88 2.90 -21.73
N TYR A 221 -20.36 4.12 -21.65
CA TYR A 221 -19.11 4.50 -22.32
C TYR A 221 -17.92 3.67 -21.86
N LEU A 222 -17.76 3.47 -20.53
CA LEU A 222 -16.67 2.64 -19.98
C LEU A 222 -16.78 1.19 -20.42
N ILE A 223 -17.96 0.59 -20.32
CA ILE A 223 -18.20 -0.81 -20.75
C ILE A 223 -17.90 -0.96 -22.25
N SER A 224 -18.34 0.00 -23.07
CA SER A 224 -18.05 0.00 -24.51
C SER A 224 -16.57 0.17 -24.82
N SER A 225 -15.85 0.93 -23.99
CA SER A 225 -14.39 1.13 -24.13
C SER A 225 -13.56 -0.08 -23.70
N PHE A 226 -14.08 -0.88 -22.76
CA PHE A 226 -13.40 -2.02 -22.15
C PHE A 226 -14.31 -3.26 -22.07
N PRO A 227 -14.87 -3.76 -23.20
CA PRO A 227 -15.87 -4.82 -23.17
C PRO A 227 -15.32 -6.15 -22.64
N THR A 228 -14.12 -6.55 -23.06
CA THR A 228 -13.50 -7.80 -22.61
C THR A 228 -13.17 -7.74 -21.11
N LEU A 229 -12.67 -6.60 -20.66
CA LEU A 229 -12.33 -6.40 -19.26
C LEU A 229 -13.57 -6.51 -18.36
N PHE A 230 -14.62 -5.74 -18.62
CA PHE A 230 -15.79 -5.68 -17.74
C PHE A 230 -16.74 -6.87 -17.88
N MET A 231 -16.86 -7.47 -19.07
CA MET A 231 -17.78 -8.58 -19.29
C MET A 231 -17.16 -9.96 -19.03
N VAL A 232 -15.85 -10.10 -19.15
CA VAL A 232 -15.18 -11.41 -19.05
C VAL A 232 -14.07 -11.42 -17.99
N ALA A 233 -13.04 -10.59 -18.15
CA ALA A 233 -11.83 -10.71 -17.34
C ALA A 233 -12.07 -10.39 -15.87
N TYR A 234 -12.69 -9.24 -15.58
CA TYR A 234 -12.92 -8.81 -14.21
C TYR A 234 -13.88 -9.73 -13.43
N PRO A 235 -15.07 -10.10 -13.97
CA PRO A 235 -15.96 -11.06 -13.28
C PRO A 235 -15.29 -12.41 -13.04
N THR A 236 -14.52 -12.93 -14.02
CA THR A 236 -13.81 -14.20 -13.87
C THR A 236 -12.76 -14.12 -12.77
N LEU A 237 -11.92 -13.09 -12.75
CA LEU A 237 -10.92 -12.88 -11.71
C LEU A 237 -11.57 -12.73 -10.34
N PHE A 238 -12.66 -11.99 -10.23
CA PHE A 238 -13.39 -11.79 -8.98
C PHE A 238 -13.98 -13.10 -8.44
N ILE A 239 -14.58 -13.93 -9.30
CA ILE A 239 -15.11 -15.25 -8.91
C ILE A 239 -13.96 -16.15 -8.46
N LEU A 240 -12.86 -16.20 -9.19
CA LEU A 240 -11.69 -17.01 -8.83
C LEU A 240 -11.09 -16.56 -7.50
N GLU A 241 -10.92 -15.25 -7.30
CA GLU A 241 -10.45 -14.70 -6.03
C GLU A 241 -11.39 -15.07 -4.88
N THR A 242 -12.71 -14.94 -5.07
CA THR A 242 -13.72 -15.30 -4.09
C THR A 242 -13.60 -16.76 -3.66
N VAL A 243 -13.54 -17.67 -4.63
CA VAL A 243 -13.41 -19.11 -4.36
C VAL A 243 -12.11 -19.41 -3.61
N VAL A 244 -10.99 -18.87 -4.08
CA VAL A 244 -9.68 -19.08 -3.45
C VAL A 244 -9.62 -18.45 -2.06
N MET A 245 -10.24 -17.29 -1.85
CA MET A 245 -10.34 -16.63 -0.54
C MET A 245 -11.04 -17.52 0.48
N TYR A 246 -12.21 -18.06 0.13
CA TYR A 246 -12.93 -18.96 1.05
C TYR A 246 -12.19 -20.28 1.25
N ILE A 247 -11.57 -20.85 0.22
CA ILE A 247 -10.69 -22.01 0.38
C ILE A 247 -9.57 -21.68 1.37
N TYR A 248 -8.91 -20.53 1.24
CA TYR A 248 -7.83 -20.11 2.12
C TYR A 248 -8.31 -19.99 3.58
N VAL A 249 -9.43 -19.31 3.82
CA VAL A 249 -9.97 -19.10 5.17
C VAL A 249 -10.41 -20.42 5.82
N TYR A 250 -11.18 -21.24 5.11
CA TYR A 250 -11.77 -22.44 5.71
C TYR A 250 -10.86 -23.68 5.69
N SER A 251 -9.82 -23.70 4.88
CA SER A 251 -8.89 -24.83 4.84
C SER A 251 -7.77 -24.76 5.90
N TRP A 252 -7.70 -23.70 6.69
CA TRP A 252 -6.67 -23.53 7.72
C TRP A 252 -6.57 -24.73 8.64
N ASP A 253 -7.63 -25.04 9.39
CA ASP A 253 -7.66 -26.13 10.35
C ASP A 253 -7.57 -27.52 9.69
N PRO A 254 -8.33 -27.84 8.63
CA PRO A 254 -8.24 -29.13 7.95
C PRO A 254 -6.84 -29.42 7.40
N LEU A 255 -6.20 -28.47 6.73
CA LEU A 255 -4.88 -28.68 6.14
C LEU A 255 -3.77 -28.73 7.20
N ASN A 256 -3.93 -27.99 8.30
CA ASN A 256 -2.99 -28.02 9.41
C ASN A 256 -3.05 -29.38 10.13
N LYS A 257 -4.26 -29.87 10.45
CA LYS A 257 -4.48 -31.21 11.04
C LYS A 257 -3.97 -32.33 10.15
N ALA A 258 -4.13 -32.19 8.83
CA ALA A 258 -3.65 -33.16 7.85
C ALA A 258 -2.13 -33.07 7.55
N ASN A 259 -1.40 -32.17 8.24
CA ASN A 259 0.03 -31.89 8.00
C ASN A 259 0.33 -31.46 6.54
N LYS A 260 -0.62 -30.74 5.93
CA LYS A 260 -0.56 -30.25 4.54
C LYS A 260 -0.43 -28.72 4.48
N LYS A 261 0.23 -28.11 5.44
CA LYS A 261 0.42 -26.66 5.58
C LYS A 261 0.97 -25.99 4.32
N GLY A 262 1.87 -26.68 3.60
CA GLY A 262 2.41 -26.18 2.33
C GLY A 262 1.33 -25.93 1.27
N ARG A 263 0.23 -26.70 1.23
CA ARG A 263 -0.88 -26.44 0.30
C ARG A 263 -1.64 -25.19 0.69
N HIS A 264 -1.82 -24.96 1.98
CA HIS A 264 -2.46 -23.73 2.48
C HIS A 264 -1.65 -22.48 2.08
N ILE A 265 -0.32 -22.49 2.29
CA ILE A 265 0.56 -21.40 1.87
C ILE A 265 0.47 -21.13 0.36
N VAL A 266 0.46 -22.20 -0.47
CA VAL A 266 0.31 -22.06 -1.93
C VAL A 266 -1.03 -21.41 -2.27
N THR A 267 -2.12 -21.80 -1.61
CA THR A 267 -3.43 -21.16 -1.79
C THR A 267 -3.37 -19.67 -1.44
N GLY A 268 -2.67 -19.29 -0.38
CA GLY A 268 -2.45 -17.89 -0.01
C GLY A 268 -1.64 -17.10 -1.05
N VAL A 269 -0.63 -17.72 -1.66
CA VAL A 269 0.13 -17.09 -2.77
C VAL A 269 -0.77 -16.90 -4.00
N ILE A 270 -1.56 -17.91 -4.36
CA ILE A 270 -2.52 -17.82 -5.49
C ILE A 270 -3.52 -16.68 -5.22
N LEU A 271 -4.04 -16.59 -3.99
CA LEU A 271 -4.94 -15.51 -3.58
C LEU A 271 -4.32 -14.13 -3.82
N ASN A 272 -3.07 -13.93 -3.40
CA ASN A 272 -2.36 -12.67 -3.62
C ASN A 272 -2.12 -12.37 -5.11
N VAL A 273 -1.83 -13.37 -5.92
CA VAL A 273 -1.69 -13.21 -7.38
C VAL A 273 -3.02 -12.78 -8.01
N LEU A 274 -4.14 -13.40 -7.62
CA LEU A 274 -5.46 -13.02 -8.12
C LEU A 274 -5.85 -11.60 -7.69
N GLY A 275 -5.63 -11.22 -6.43
CA GLY A 275 -5.87 -9.87 -5.95
C GLY A 275 -5.03 -8.81 -6.68
N LEU A 276 -3.75 -9.09 -6.95
CA LEU A 276 -2.91 -8.24 -7.77
C LEU A 276 -3.40 -8.14 -9.22
N SER A 277 -3.88 -9.24 -9.80
CA SER A 277 -4.44 -9.25 -11.15
C SER A 277 -5.71 -8.40 -11.23
N LEU A 278 -6.57 -8.45 -10.20
CA LEU A 278 -7.75 -7.57 -10.09
C LEU A 278 -7.36 -6.10 -9.97
N LEU A 279 -6.34 -5.80 -9.19
CA LEU A 279 -5.81 -4.43 -9.06
C LEU A 279 -5.33 -3.90 -10.41
N LEU A 280 -4.48 -4.67 -11.11
CA LEU A 280 -3.97 -4.33 -12.44
C LEU A 280 -5.11 -4.12 -13.45
N ALA A 281 -6.12 -4.98 -13.43
CA ALA A 281 -7.27 -4.92 -14.32
C ALA A 281 -8.08 -3.63 -14.11
N LEU A 282 -8.40 -3.28 -12.86
CA LEU A 282 -9.21 -2.10 -12.55
C LEU A 282 -8.45 -0.78 -12.68
N ASP A 283 -7.13 -0.80 -12.52
CA ASP A 283 -6.33 0.40 -12.66
C ASP A 283 -6.21 0.87 -14.13
N GLY A 284 -6.45 -0.01 -15.11
CA GLY A 284 -6.52 0.36 -16.52
C GLY A 284 -7.60 1.41 -16.80
N PRO A 285 -8.90 1.10 -16.65
CA PRO A 285 -9.97 2.09 -16.79
C PRO A 285 -9.82 3.29 -15.85
N THR A 286 -9.31 3.05 -14.64
CA THR A 286 -9.12 4.10 -13.64
C THR A 286 -8.11 5.15 -14.10
N THR A 287 -6.99 4.75 -14.69
CA THR A 287 -5.99 5.67 -15.24
C THR A 287 -6.36 6.20 -16.61
N PHE A 288 -7.07 5.43 -17.42
CA PHE A 288 -7.67 5.91 -18.66
C PHE A 288 -8.56 7.14 -18.44
N MET A 289 -9.27 7.21 -17.32
CA MET A 289 -10.06 8.40 -16.97
C MET A 289 -9.19 9.67 -16.79
N GLN A 290 -7.91 9.54 -16.42
CA GLN A 290 -6.98 10.66 -16.22
C GLN A 290 -6.09 10.90 -17.45
N THR A 291 -5.58 9.84 -18.05
CA THR A 291 -4.58 9.87 -19.11
C THR A 291 -5.01 9.00 -20.30
N PRO A 292 -6.16 9.32 -20.94
CA PRO A 292 -6.57 8.57 -22.13
C PRO A 292 -5.48 8.67 -23.21
N PRO A 293 -5.20 7.57 -23.96
CA PRO A 293 -4.17 7.59 -25.02
C PRO A 293 -4.43 8.67 -26.07
N LYS A 294 -3.37 9.32 -26.55
CA LYS A 294 -3.44 10.30 -27.64
C LYS A 294 -3.17 9.61 -29.00
N PRO A 295 -3.78 10.06 -30.09
CA PRO A 295 -4.72 11.19 -30.21
C PRO A 295 -6.14 10.83 -29.74
N LEU A 296 -6.83 11.79 -29.09
CA LEU A 296 -8.12 11.56 -28.40
C LEU A 296 -9.28 11.26 -29.37
N ASP A 297 -9.22 11.72 -30.60
CA ASP A 297 -10.21 11.50 -31.66
C ASP A 297 -10.19 10.06 -32.22
N GLN A 298 -9.13 9.30 -31.95
CA GLN A 298 -8.96 7.93 -32.44
C GLN A 298 -9.22 6.86 -31.36
N LEU A 299 -9.67 7.23 -30.17
CA LEU A 299 -9.88 6.30 -29.05
C LEU A 299 -10.81 5.12 -29.37
N LEU A 300 -11.76 5.27 -30.30
CA LEU A 300 -12.62 4.18 -30.74
C LEU A 300 -11.88 3.14 -31.60
N ASN A 301 -10.80 3.55 -32.24
CA ASN A 301 -10.05 2.72 -33.22
C ASN A 301 -8.85 1.99 -32.59
N ILE A 302 -8.46 2.33 -31.37
CA ILE A 302 -7.35 1.66 -30.66
C ILE A 302 -7.85 0.45 -29.89
N SER A 303 -6.95 -0.52 -29.68
CA SER A 303 -7.27 -1.75 -28.96
C SER A 303 -7.64 -1.48 -27.48
N GLU A 304 -8.40 -2.39 -26.90
CA GLU A 304 -8.72 -2.33 -25.46
C GLU A 304 -7.44 -2.37 -24.59
N TRP A 305 -6.44 -3.14 -25.03
CA TRP A 305 -5.15 -3.23 -24.34
C TRP A 305 -4.39 -1.91 -24.35
N ASP A 306 -4.36 -1.18 -25.47
CA ASP A 306 -3.69 0.11 -25.56
C ASP A 306 -4.37 1.17 -24.68
N LYS A 307 -5.69 1.05 -24.48
CA LYS A 307 -6.42 1.89 -23.52
C LYS A 307 -6.06 1.54 -22.06
N ILE A 308 -5.89 0.25 -21.74
CA ILE A 308 -5.48 -0.23 -20.41
C ILE A 308 -4.04 0.19 -20.12
N ALA A 309 -3.13 -0.04 -21.06
CA ALA A 309 -1.70 0.25 -20.94
C ALA A 309 -1.36 1.74 -21.15
N ASN A 310 -2.25 2.65 -20.71
CA ASN A 310 -2.02 4.08 -20.79
C ASN A 310 -0.87 4.55 -19.88
N MET A 311 -0.41 5.78 -20.10
CA MET A 311 0.81 6.32 -19.48
C MET A 311 0.84 6.22 -17.94
N ALA A 312 -0.29 6.43 -17.28
CA ALA A 312 -0.37 6.41 -15.81
C ALA A 312 -0.65 5.02 -15.21
N TRP A 313 -0.91 3.99 -16.04
CA TRP A 313 -1.34 2.67 -15.56
C TRP A 313 -0.33 1.98 -14.67
N MET A 314 0.89 1.77 -15.14
CA MET A 314 1.92 1.11 -14.33
C MET A 314 2.36 1.96 -13.14
N PRO A 315 2.58 3.29 -13.25
CA PRO A 315 2.87 4.14 -12.11
C PRO A 315 1.83 4.07 -11.00
N LEU A 316 0.54 4.07 -11.33
CA LEU A 316 -0.52 3.91 -10.34
C LEU A 316 -0.47 2.53 -9.68
N ASN A 317 -0.29 1.46 -10.46
CA ASN A 317 -0.19 0.11 -9.93
C ASN A 317 0.95 -0.06 -8.93
N TYR A 318 2.13 0.48 -9.23
CA TYR A 318 3.26 0.46 -8.31
C TYR A 318 2.97 1.23 -7.02
N HIS A 319 2.39 2.42 -7.15
CA HIS A 319 2.00 3.22 -6.00
C HIS A 319 0.97 2.49 -5.12
N ARG A 320 -0.05 1.88 -5.72
CA ARG A 320 -1.08 1.13 -5.00
C ARG A 320 -0.57 -0.16 -4.39
N LEU A 321 0.32 -0.90 -5.07
CA LEU A 321 0.94 -2.10 -4.53
C LEU A 321 1.67 -1.81 -3.21
N VAL A 322 2.53 -0.79 -3.22
CA VAL A 322 3.29 -0.38 -2.04
C VAL A 322 2.36 0.21 -0.98
N GLY A 323 1.39 1.02 -1.38
CA GLY A 323 0.38 1.59 -0.47
C GLY A 323 -0.44 0.52 0.24
N ASN A 324 -0.94 -0.48 -0.48
CA ASN A 324 -1.70 -1.59 0.12
C ASN A 324 -0.84 -2.43 1.08
N GLY A 325 0.43 -2.66 0.75
CA GLY A 325 1.35 -3.33 1.65
C GLY A 325 1.60 -2.55 2.95
N THR A 326 1.75 -1.23 2.86
CA THR A 326 1.86 -0.32 4.01
C THR A 326 0.60 -0.39 4.86
N PHE A 327 -0.56 -0.28 4.22
CA PHE A 327 -1.88 -0.36 4.86
C PHE A 327 -2.04 -1.67 5.62
N GLY A 328 -1.69 -2.82 5.02
CA GLY A 328 -1.74 -4.12 5.69
C GLY A 328 -0.89 -4.16 6.97
N GLY A 329 0.32 -3.62 6.94
CA GLY A 329 1.18 -3.52 8.11
C GLY A 329 0.58 -2.67 9.23
N TYR A 330 0.02 -1.52 8.90
CA TYR A 330 -0.57 -0.61 9.89
C TYR A 330 -1.93 -1.07 10.42
N MET A 331 -2.71 -1.81 9.63
CA MET A 331 -3.91 -2.48 10.15
C MET A 331 -3.55 -3.53 11.21
N VAL A 332 -2.47 -4.27 11.02
CA VAL A 332 -1.94 -5.19 12.04
C VAL A 332 -1.47 -4.43 13.29
N CYS A 333 -0.88 -3.23 13.13
CA CYS A 333 -0.55 -2.36 14.27
C CYS A 333 -1.79 -2.00 15.10
N ILE A 334 -2.90 -1.58 14.45
CA ILE A 334 -4.15 -1.24 15.13
C ILE A 334 -4.66 -2.45 15.92
N ILE A 335 -4.71 -3.62 15.27
CA ILE A 335 -5.16 -4.86 15.92
C ILE A 335 -4.29 -5.15 17.15
N GLY A 336 -2.97 -5.12 16.99
CA GLY A 336 -2.03 -5.36 18.08
C GLY A 336 -2.20 -4.38 19.23
N ALA A 337 -2.33 -3.09 18.93
CA ALA A 337 -2.47 -2.04 19.94
C ALA A 337 -3.78 -2.13 20.70
N TYR A 338 -4.91 -2.35 20.02
CA TYR A 338 -6.20 -2.54 20.70
C TYR A 338 -6.20 -3.77 21.58
N MET A 339 -5.72 -4.88 21.07
CA MET A 339 -5.68 -6.12 21.84
C MET A 339 -4.72 -6.04 23.02
N TYR A 340 -3.61 -5.30 22.89
CA TYR A 340 -2.71 -5.01 23.99
C TYR A 340 -3.39 -4.22 25.11
N LEU A 341 -4.11 -3.14 24.75
CA LEU A 341 -4.83 -2.31 25.72
C LEU A 341 -6.00 -3.05 26.38
N TRP A 342 -6.60 -3.99 25.66
CA TRP A 342 -7.75 -4.77 26.17
C TRP A 342 -7.35 -6.00 26.96
N SER A 343 -6.11 -6.46 26.86
CA SER A 343 -5.67 -7.71 27.51
C SER A 343 -5.31 -7.49 28.98
N ASP A 344 -5.85 -8.32 29.87
CA ASP A 344 -5.54 -8.31 31.29
C ASP A 344 -4.37 -9.24 31.66
N LYS A 345 -4.13 -10.28 30.83
CA LYS A 345 -3.11 -11.28 31.07
C LYS A 345 -1.75 -10.82 30.53
N THR A 346 -0.70 -10.98 31.32
CA THR A 346 0.68 -10.61 30.95
C THR A 346 1.12 -11.26 29.64
N GLU A 347 0.87 -12.57 29.47
CA GLU A 347 1.26 -13.30 28.25
C GLU A 347 0.57 -12.78 26.99
N GLU A 348 -0.72 -12.40 27.09
CA GLU A 348 -1.44 -11.80 25.97
C GLU A 348 -0.91 -10.41 25.66
N ARG A 349 -0.60 -9.60 26.68
CA ARG A 349 0.01 -8.28 26.48
C ARG A 349 1.39 -8.39 25.83
N GLU A 350 2.21 -9.33 26.22
CA GLU A 350 3.50 -9.58 25.58
C GLU A 350 3.34 -9.96 24.11
N TYR A 351 2.36 -10.83 23.81
CA TYR A 351 2.07 -11.24 22.44
C TYR A 351 1.56 -10.08 21.59
N TYR A 352 0.58 -9.30 22.05
CA TYR A 352 0.02 -8.21 21.26
C TYR A 352 0.94 -6.98 21.18
N ASP A 353 1.83 -6.78 22.13
CA ASP A 353 2.92 -5.82 22.00
C ASP A 353 3.89 -6.23 20.88
N TRP A 354 4.21 -7.53 20.79
CA TRP A 354 4.98 -8.07 19.68
C TRP A 354 4.23 -7.93 18.32
N VAL A 355 2.90 -8.13 18.29
CA VAL A 355 2.08 -7.92 17.09
C VAL A 355 2.18 -6.47 16.60
N GLY A 356 2.03 -5.49 17.50
CA GLY A 356 2.20 -4.07 17.17
C GLY A 356 3.59 -3.75 16.63
N TYR A 357 4.63 -4.34 17.25
CA TYR A 357 6.01 -4.23 16.78
C TYR A 357 6.19 -4.77 15.35
N ILE A 358 5.73 -5.99 15.06
CA ILE A 358 5.87 -6.62 13.74
C ILE A 358 5.10 -5.84 12.67
N GLY A 359 3.89 -5.40 12.98
CA GLY A 359 3.09 -4.57 12.08
C GLY A 359 3.81 -3.28 11.72
N ASN A 360 4.36 -2.56 12.71
CA ASN A 360 5.10 -1.31 12.46
C ASN A 360 6.39 -1.54 11.66
N ILE A 361 7.17 -2.57 11.97
CA ILE A 361 8.42 -2.87 11.24
C ILE A 361 8.14 -3.13 9.77
N ILE A 362 7.12 -3.92 9.45
CA ILE A 362 6.75 -4.23 8.07
C ILE A 362 6.11 -3.02 7.40
N GLY A 363 5.20 -2.33 8.09
CA GLY A 363 4.55 -1.13 7.57
C GLY A 363 5.55 -0.03 7.21
N VAL A 364 6.52 0.26 8.09
CA VAL A 364 7.59 1.25 7.82
C VAL A 364 8.48 0.82 6.67
N ALA A 365 8.89 -0.45 6.64
CA ALA A 365 9.77 -0.94 5.56
C ALA A 365 9.13 -0.74 4.17
N ILE A 366 7.81 -1.00 4.06
CA ILE A 366 7.07 -0.85 2.81
C ILE A 366 6.73 0.63 2.55
N MET A 367 6.51 1.44 3.59
CA MET A 367 6.23 2.87 3.47
C MET A 367 7.43 3.68 2.93
N ILE A 368 8.66 3.26 3.21
CA ILE A 368 9.87 3.98 2.80
C ILE A 368 9.90 4.30 1.30
N PRO A 369 9.64 3.38 0.37
CA PRO A 369 9.61 3.67 -1.07
C PRO A 369 8.33 4.38 -1.54
N LEU A 370 7.28 4.45 -0.74
CA LEU A 370 5.97 4.95 -1.17
C LEU A 370 5.98 6.41 -1.70
N PRO A 371 6.71 7.37 -1.10
CA PRO A 371 6.80 8.72 -1.66
C PRO A 371 7.44 8.77 -3.05
N ALA A 372 8.43 7.92 -3.32
CA ALA A 372 9.03 7.81 -4.65
C ALA A 372 8.01 7.29 -5.68
N MET A 373 7.21 6.28 -5.32
CA MET A 373 6.15 5.76 -6.20
C MET A 373 5.08 6.83 -6.48
N GLY A 374 4.73 7.63 -5.47
CA GLY A 374 3.80 8.76 -5.62
C GLY A 374 4.37 9.85 -6.54
N TYR A 375 5.65 10.17 -6.40
CA TYR A 375 6.33 11.11 -7.28
C TYR A 375 6.31 10.68 -8.74
N ILE A 376 6.58 9.40 -9.02
CA ILE A 376 6.53 8.83 -10.36
C ILE A 376 5.14 9.02 -10.97
N PHE A 377 4.11 8.65 -10.21
CA PHE A 377 2.73 8.76 -10.69
C PHE A 377 2.35 10.21 -11.03
N VAL A 378 2.69 11.18 -10.18
CA VAL A 378 2.44 12.60 -10.44
C VAL A 378 3.26 13.11 -11.63
N ARG A 379 4.54 12.70 -11.76
CA ARG A 379 5.39 13.06 -12.90
C ARG A 379 4.77 12.62 -14.24
N GLU A 380 4.28 11.39 -14.32
CA GLU A 380 3.65 10.89 -15.54
C GLU A 380 2.37 11.67 -15.90
N ILE A 381 1.59 12.08 -14.89
CA ILE A 381 0.43 12.95 -15.12
C ILE A 381 0.87 14.31 -15.68
N TYR A 382 1.94 14.90 -15.16
CA TYR A 382 2.50 16.15 -15.69
C TYR A 382 3.04 16.01 -17.12
N GLN A 383 3.68 14.91 -17.44
CA GLN A 383 4.20 14.62 -18.77
C GLN A 383 3.05 14.39 -19.78
N TYR A 384 1.95 13.82 -19.32
CA TYR A 384 0.77 13.63 -20.16
C TYR A 384 0.12 14.96 -20.54
N ASP A 385 -0.16 15.79 -19.54
CA ASP A 385 -0.72 17.14 -19.68
C ASP A 385 -0.40 17.97 -18.44
N ALA A 386 0.45 18.98 -18.62
CA ALA A 386 0.88 19.87 -17.53
C ALA A 386 -0.31 20.56 -16.83
N THR A 387 -1.42 20.76 -17.54
CA THR A 387 -2.61 21.42 -17.01
C THR A 387 -3.23 20.62 -15.87
N ILE A 388 -3.33 19.29 -15.99
CA ILE A 388 -3.86 18.45 -14.89
C ILE A 388 -2.97 18.59 -13.65
N GLY A 389 -1.66 18.48 -13.84
CA GLY A 389 -0.71 18.57 -12.73
C GLY A 389 -0.73 19.95 -12.06
N MET A 390 -0.78 21.01 -12.85
CA MET A 390 -0.87 22.38 -12.34
C MET A 390 -2.21 22.65 -11.65
N TYR A 391 -3.30 22.09 -12.14
CA TYR A 391 -4.63 22.26 -11.54
C TYR A 391 -4.68 21.72 -10.10
N ILE A 392 -4.14 20.51 -9.87
CA ILE A 392 -4.07 19.91 -8.52
C ILE A 392 -3.26 20.82 -7.57
N MET A 393 -2.26 21.53 -8.10
CA MET A 393 -1.40 22.43 -7.33
C MET A 393 -1.85 23.90 -7.39
N SER A 394 -2.97 24.20 -8.05
CA SER A 394 -3.56 25.54 -8.12
C SER A 394 -4.02 26.02 -6.75
N ASP A 395 -4.24 27.32 -6.61
CA ASP A 395 -4.69 27.93 -5.37
C ASP A 395 -6.00 27.32 -4.83
N ARG A 396 -6.87 26.88 -5.74
CA ARG A 396 -8.15 26.27 -5.40
C ARG A 396 -8.00 24.87 -4.79
N GLU A 397 -7.15 24.04 -5.39
CA GLU A 397 -7.03 22.62 -5.02
C GLU A 397 -5.78 22.32 -4.17
N SER A 398 -4.88 23.29 -4.02
CA SER A 398 -3.63 23.13 -3.26
C SER A 398 -3.84 22.70 -1.81
N MET A 399 -4.98 23.04 -1.20
CA MET A 399 -5.31 22.64 0.17
C MET A 399 -5.42 21.12 0.31
N PHE A 400 -5.91 20.41 -0.72
CA PHE A 400 -5.96 18.95 -0.71
C PHE A 400 -4.56 18.33 -0.67
N MET A 401 -3.62 18.89 -1.43
CA MET A 401 -2.22 18.47 -1.43
C MET A 401 -1.52 18.80 -0.10
N LEU A 402 -1.88 19.92 0.54
CA LEU A 402 -1.33 20.27 1.86
C LEU A 402 -1.82 19.30 2.95
N VAL A 403 -3.10 18.95 2.94
CA VAL A 403 -3.64 17.94 3.88
C VAL A 403 -3.01 16.57 3.63
N GLN A 404 -2.79 16.18 2.37
CA GLN A 404 -2.02 14.97 2.04
C GLN A 404 -0.62 15.03 2.63
N GLY A 405 0.09 16.15 2.44
CA GLY A 405 1.42 16.35 3.00
C GLY A 405 1.44 16.25 4.53
N LEU A 406 0.42 16.81 5.19
CA LEU A 406 0.24 16.69 6.63
C LEU A 406 0.04 15.23 7.06
N LEU A 407 -0.83 14.48 6.39
CA LEU A 407 -1.11 13.08 6.71
C LEU A 407 0.12 12.19 6.47
N VAL A 408 0.82 12.35 5.35
CA VAL A 408 2.06 11.62 5.06
C VAL A 408 3.13 11.95 6.10
N GLY A 409 3.36 13.25 6.39
CA GLY A 409 4.28 13.67 7.45
C GLY A 409 3.91 13.10 8.82
N THR A 410 2.62 12.99 9.12
CA THR A 410 2.10 12.38 10.34
C THR A 410 2.42 10.89 10.40
N MET A 411 2.25 10.14 9.30
CA MET A 411 2.57 8.71 9.27
C MET A 411 4.07 8.46 9.53
N PHE A 412 4.94 9.21 8.86
CA PHE A 412 6.38 9.10 9.10
C PHE A 412 6.75 9.50 10.53
N SER A 413 6.20 10.59 11.04
CA SER A 413 6.45 11.05 12.41
C SER A 413 5.96 10.03 13.43
N ALA A 414 4.74 9.54 13.32
CA ALA A 414 4.16 8.58 14.25
C ALA A 414 4.93 7.25 14.25
N SER A 415 5.32 6.74 13.08
CA SER A 415 6.14 5.53 12.97
C SER A 415 7.50 5.69 13.68
N ASN A 416 8.15 6.83 13.51
CA ASN A 416 9.43 7.11 14.17
C ASN A 416 9.26 7.34 15.68
N ILE A 417 8.18 7.99 16.13
CA ILE A 417 7.85 8.11 17.55
C ILE A 417 7.67 6.72 18.17
N TYR A 418 6.93 5.83 17.50
CA TYR A 418 6.76 4.47 18.01
C TYR A 418 8.10 3.73 18.11
N MET A 419 8.94 3.77 17.08
CA MET A 419 10.26 3.16 17.13
C MET A 419 11.08 3.72 18.29
N TRP A 420 11.07 5.02 18.52
CA TRP A 420 11.81 5.65 19.61
C TRP A 420 11.27 5.29 21.00
N VAL A 421 9.96 5.39 21.25
CA VAL A 421 9.39 5.08 22.56
C VAL A 421 9.44 3.60 22.89
N SER A 422 9.32 2.74 21.87
CA SER A 422 9.39 1.29 22.03
C SER A 422 10.83 0.76 22.20
N MET A 423 11.83 1.53 21.74
CA MET A 423 13.25 1.15 21.90
C MET A 423 13.68 1.12 23.38
N LYS A 424 13.01 1.89 24.24
CA LYS A 424 13.33 1.92 25.70
C LYS A 424 13.19 0.57 26.40
N ARG A 425 12.46 -0.39 25.81
CA ARG A 425 12.30 -1.76 26.34
C ARG A 425 13.36 -2.74 25.82
N ILE A 426 14.33 -2.27 25.03
CA ILE A 426 15.38 -3.09 24.43
C ILE A 426 16.67 -2.88 25.22
N GLU A 427 17.29 -3.96 25.70
CA GLU A 427 18.56 -3.90 26.42
C GLU A 427 19.66 -3.32 25.52
N ASN A 428 20.49 -2.45 26.09
CA ASN A 428 21.62 -1.81 25.40
C ASN A 428 21.25 -0.94 24.19
N ALA A 429 19.96 -0.52 24.05
CA ALA A 429 19.52 0.33 22.96
C ALA A 429 19.80 1.84 23.20
N GLU A 430 20.16 2.22 24.41
CA GLU A 430 20.39 3.62 24.81
C GLU A 430 21.41 4.35 23.95
N ARG A 431 22.40 3.64 23.41
CA ARG A 431 23.41 4.17 22.48
C ARG A 431 22.82 4.80 21.21
N PHE A 432 21.61 4.40 20.79
CA PHE A 432 20.94 4.92 19.61
C PHE A 432 20.03 6.12 19.91
N PHE A 433 19.68 6.39 21.17
CA PHE A 433 18.72 7.44 21.54
C PHE A 433 19.12 8.83 21.04
N PRO A 434 20.40 9.29 21.16
CA PRO A 434 20.75 10.63 20.68
C PRO A 434 20.56 10.78 19.17
N ALA A 435 20.98 9.75 18.40
CA ALA A 435 20.84 9.76 16.93
C ALA A 435 19.37 9.73 16.50
N MET A 436 18.54 8.88 17.12
CA MET A 436 17.11 8.82 16.82
C MET A 436 16.36 10.09 17.21
N LYS A 437 16.74 10.72 18.34
CA LYS A 437 16.16 12.00 18.75
C LYS A 437 16.50 13.11 17.75
N PHE A 438 17.74 13.18 17.30
CA PHE A 438 18.15 14.12 16.25
C PHE A 438 17.41 13.85 14.94
N GLY A 439 17.35 12.58 14.52
CA GLY A 439 16.59 12.16 13.35
C GLY A 439 15.10 12.55 13.45
N PHE A 440 14.49 12.39 14.62
CA PHE A 440 13.10 12.82 14.82
C PHE A 440 12.91 14.33 14.63
N VAL A 441 13.83 15.17 15.10
CA VAL A 441 13.78 16.61 14.85
C VAL A 441 13.82 16.91 13.36
N LEU A 442 14.71 16.26 12.62
CA LEU A 442 14.78 16.41 11.15
C LEU A 442 13.48 15.94 10.46
N ILE A 443 12.86 14.86 10.92
CA ILE A 443 11.57 14.39 10.42
C ILE A 443 10.48 15.44 10.62
N VAL A 444 10.38 16.02 11.80
CA VAL A 444 9.39 17.06 12.09
C VAL A 444 9.61 18.30 11.22
N ILE A 445 10.85 18.75 11.06
CA ILE A 445 11.19 19.87 10.17
C ILE A 445 10.79 19.53 8.73
N SER A 446 11.17 18.38 8.23
CA SER A 446 10.86 17.94 6.86
C SER A 446 9.35 17.80 6.62
N ALA A 447 8.61 17.23 7.56
CA ALA A 447 7.16 17.14 7.51
C ALA A 447 6.52 18.54 7.50
N THR A 448 7.03 19.48 8.32
CA THR A 448 6.56 20.85 8.35
C THR A 448 6.78 21.56 7.02
N ILE A 449 7.94 21.39 6.40
CA ILE A 449 8.22 21.95 5.07
C ILE A 449 7.25 21.31 4.04
N TRP A 450 7.01 20.02 4.12
CA TRP A 450 6.16 19.33 3.17
C TRP A 450 4.72 19.82 3.20
N PHE A 451 4.11 20.01 4.38
CA PHE A 451 2.74 20.49 4.46
C PHE A 451 2.59 22.03 4.39
N THR A 452 3.69 22.80 4.41
CA THR A 452 3.63 24.26 4.26
C THR A 452 3.35 24.65 2.80
N PRO A 453 2.54 25.69 2.53
CA PRO A 453 2.28 26.15 1.16
C PRO A 453 3.56 26.43 0.38
N ARG A 454 3.59 26.01 -0.89
CA ARG A 454 4.77 26.20 -1.76
C ARG A 454 5.21 27.65 -1.86
N ARG A 455 4.27 28.59 -1.96
CA ARG A 455 4.56 30.02 -2.08
C ARG A 455 5.45 30.55 -0.95
N PHE A 456 5.33 29.99 0.24
CA PHE A 456 6.14 30.41 1.38
C PHE A 456 7.63 30.15 1.14
N PHE A 457 7.99 29.01 0.55
CA PHE A 457 9.38 28.66 0.28
C PHE A 457 9.88 29.17 -1.07
N ALA A 458 9.02 29.38 -2.05
CA ALA A 458 9.38 29.86 -3.37
C ALA A 458 10.00 31.27 -3.34
N THR A 459 9.67 32.07 -2.33
CA THR A 459 10.30 33.38 -2.09
C THR A 459 11.69 33.29 -1.46
N MET A 460 12.02 32.16 -0.84
CA MET A 460 13.28 31.94 -0.12
C MET A 460 14.28 31.08 -0.89
N LEU A 461 13.78 30.16 -1.69
CA LEU A 461 14.58 29.20 -2.45
C LEU A 461 14.20 29.30 -3.94
N PRO A 462 15.18 29.59 -4.82
CA PRO A 462 14.91 29.59 -6.26
C PRO A 462 14.47 28.20 -6.70
N GLU A 463 13.40 28.14 -7.48
CA GLU A 463 12.88 26.89 -8.06
C GLU A 463 12.92 26.98 -9.60
N PRO A 464 13.27 25.90 -10.32
CA PRO A 464 13.34 25.89 -11.78
C PRO A 464 12.01 26.28 -12.44
N SER A 465 10.89 25.92 -11.83
CA SER A 465 9.54 26.30 -12.31
C SER A 465 9.24 27.81 -12.20
N MET A 466 10.06 28.57 -11.46
CA MET A 466 9.95 30.02 -11.33
C MET A 466 11.14 30.77 -11.94
N ASN A 467 12.20 30.05 -12.28
CA ASN A 467 13.39 30.57 -12.92
C ASN A 467 13.81 29.63 -14.06
N PRO A 468 13.41 29.91 -15.32
CA PRO A 468 13.71 29.07 -16.49
C PRO A 468 15.21 28.85 -16.73
N ASP A 469 16.06 29.77 -16.26
CA ASP A 469 17.52 29.68 -16.42
C ASP A 469 18.18 28.73 -15.41
N MET A 470 17.42 28.23 -14.43
CA MET A 470 17.92 27.30 -13.43
C MET A 470 17.87 25.87 -13.94
N VAL A 471 18.98 25.36 -14.47
CA VAL A 471 19.14 23.97 -14.88
C VAL A 471 19.75 23.18 -13.72
N LEU A 472 19.05 22.15 -13.27
CA LEU A 472 19.58 21.18 -12.30
C LEU A 472 20.43 20.13 -13.01
N PRO A 473 21.52 19.63 -12.39
CA PRO A 473 22.24 18.47 -12.86
C PRO A 473 21.30 17.26 -13.01
N ASP A 474 21.56 16.37 -13.98
CA ASP A 474 20.70 15.22 -14.29
C ASP A 474 20.40 14.33 -13.08
N ASN A 475 21.37 14.14 -12.20
CA ASN A 475 21.23 13.38 -10.95
C ASN A 475 20.32 14.06 -9.91
N LEU A 476 20.00 15.34 -10.06
CA LEU A 476 19.09 16.11 -9.22
C LEU A 476 17.80 16.51 -9.93
N ALA A 477 17.61 16.07 -11.19
CA ALA A 477 16.45 16.42 -12.01
C ALA A 477 15.11 16.02 -11.35
N PHE A 478 15.10 14.96 -10.52
CA PHE A 478 13.92 14.55 -9.76
C PHE A 478 13.45 15.61 -8.75
N LEU A 479 14.29 16.57 -8.37
CA LEU A 479 13.90 17.70 -7.50
C LEU A 479 13.22 18.85 -8.26
N ALA A 480 13.35 18.90 -9.60
CA ALA A 480 13.03 20.07 -10.42
C ALA A 480 11.60 20.60 -10.28
N LEU A 481 10.60 19.70 -10.07
CA LEU A 481 9.19 20.11 -9.95
C LEU A 481 8.94 21.01 -8.72
N MET A 482 9.54 20.67 -7.58
CA MET A 482 9.39 21.41 -6.31
C MET A 482 10.59 21.12 -5.42
N ILE A 483 11.69 21.88 -5.54
CA ILE A 483 12.94 21.59 -4.83
C ILE A 483 12.73 21.48 -3.32
N SER A 484 12.06 22.45 -2.71
CA SER A 484 11.84 22.47 -1.26
C SER A 484 11.07 21.25 -0.75
N LYS A 485 9.98 20.90 -1.43
CA LYS A 485 9.10 19.77 -1.08
C LYS A 485 9.79 18.43 -1.31
N ASN A 486 10.43 18.25 -2.47
CA ASN A 486 11.10 17.01 -2.82
C ASN A 486 12.34 16.76 -1.95
N THR A 487 13.10 17.82 -1.61
CA THR A 487 14.22 17.72 -0.65
C THR A 487 13.72 17.35 0.76
N ALA A 488 12.63 17.94 1.21
CA ALA A 488 12.02 17.59 2.50
C ALA A 488 11.54 16.13 2.51
N ALA A 489 10.88 15.67 1.43
CA ALA A 489 10.45 14.29 1.28
C ALA A 489 11.64 13.32 1.30
N PHE A 490 12.70 13.64 0.57
CA PHE A 490 13.93 12.83 0.53
C PHE A 490 14.60 12.75 1.91
N CYS A 491 14.68 13.87 2.63
CA CYS A 491 15.21 13.91 4.00
C CYS A 491 14.35 13.04 4.94
N LEU A 492 13.03 13.18 4.88
CA LEU A 492 12.08 12.42 5.69
C LEU A 492 12.24 10.91 5.49
N VAL A 493 12.32 10.46 4.23
CA VAL A 493 12.51 9.05 3.88
C VAL A 493 13.88 8.55 4.36
N THR A 494 14.95 9.29 4.07
CA THR A 494 16.32 8.89 4.42
C THR A 494 16.50 8.77 5.93
N VAL A 495 16.03 9.75 6.69
CA VAL A 495 16.14 9.73 8.15
C VAL A 495 15.29 8.61 8.75
N THR A 496 14.09 8.36 8.21
CA THR A 496 13.26 7.23 8.64
C THR A 496 13.96 5.90 8.37
N PHE A 497 14.62 5.75 7.21
CA PHE A 497 15.39 4.56 6.88
C PHE A 497 16.57 4.35 7.84
N ILE A 498 17.29 5.40 8.20
CA ILE A 498 18.39 5.33 9.19
C ILE A 498 17.84 4.92 10.56
N ASN A 499 16.76 5.53 11.03
CA ASN A 499 16.12 5.18 12.29
C ASN A 499 15.60 3.73 12.29
N TYR A 500 15.06 3.27 11.16
CA TYR A 500 14.64 1.89 10.97
C TYR A 500 15.81 0.90 11.09
N ILE A 501 16.97 1.25 10.52
CA ILE A 501 18.20 0.44 10.67
C ILE A 501 18.63 0.40 12.14
N PHE A 502 18.69 1.54 12.83
CA PHE A 502 19.06 1.58 14.25
C PHE A 502 18.12 0.75 15.11
N TYR A 503 16.82 0.85 14.87
CA TYR A 503 15.83 0.05 15.58
C TYR A 503 15.99 -1.44 15.31
N THR A 504 16.22 -1.83 14.06
CA THR A 504 16.46 -3.23 13.66
C THR A 504 17.74 -3.79 14.27
N ILE A 505 18.82 -3.00 14.32
CA ILE A 505 20.07 -3.40 14.97
C ILE A 505 19.84 -3.57 16.47
N ALA A 506 19.16 -2.63 17.12
CA ALA A 506 18.85 -2.72 18.55
C ALA A 506 18.07 -3.98 18.90
N THR A 507 17.02 -4.32 18.13
CA THR A 507 16.21 -5.53 18.35
C THR A 507 16.95 -6.84 18.11
N LYS A 508 18.00 -6.81 17.28
CA LYS A 508 18.84 -8.00 17.02
C LYS A 508 19.97 -8.16 18.02
N THR A 509 20.46 -7.08 18.60
CA THR A 509 21.62 -7.09 19.51
C THR A 509 21.24 -7.08 20.99
N GLY A 510 20.04 -6.59 21.33
CA GLY A 510 19.50 -6.53 22.68
C GLY A 510 18.30 -7.45 22.86
N LYS A 511 18.03 -7.82 24.10
CA LYS A 511 16.80 -8.55 24.46
C LYS A 511 15.62 -7.58 24.51
N VAL A 512 14.56 -7.90 23.77
CA VAL A 512 13.33 -7.11 23.79
C VAL A 512 12.41 -7.60 24.88
N HIS A 513 12.02 -6.73 25.80
CA HIS A 513 11.06 -7.03 26.87
C HIS A 513 9.63 -6.69 26.40
N TYR A 514 9.00 -7.64 25.71
CA TYR A 514 7.62 -7.49 25.28
C TYR A 514 6.66 -7.36 26.49
N GLY A 515 5.58 -6.63 26.29
CA GLY A 515 4.62 -6.29 27.34
C GLY A 515 5.01 -5.07 28.19
N LYS A 516 6.27 -4.58 28.06
CA LYS A 516 6.80 -3.41 28.77
C LYS A 516 6.96 -2.19 27.86
N VAL A 517 6.18 -2.11 26.79
CA VAL A 517 6.17 -0.94 25.93
C VAL A 517 5.71 0.31 26.71
N ASN A 518 6.29 1.47 26.38
CA ASN A 518 5.85 2.74 26.94
C ASN A 518 4.33 2.89 26.74
N PRO A 519 3.56 3.36 27.76
CA PRO A 519 2.12 3.53 27.65
C PRO A 519 1.65 4.34 26.42
N LEU A 520 2.47 5.25 25.91
CA LEU A 520 2.20 5.99 24.69
C LEU A 520 2.24 5.11 23.42
N GLY A 521 3.03 4.03 23.42
CA GLY A 521 3.26 3.20 22.23
C GLY A 521 1.99 2.68 21.56
N PRO A 522 1.07 2.01 22.26
CA PRO A 522 -0.18 1.52 21.67
C PRO A 522 -1.05 2.63 21.08
N TYR A 523 -1.14 3.78 21.73
CA TYR A 523 -1.90 4.92 21.22
C TYR A 523 -1.28 5.52 19.96
N VAL A 524 0.05 5.57 19.86
CA VAL A 524 0.75 5.99 18.64
C VAL A 524 0.46 5.04 17.49
N LEU A 525 0.43 3.72 17.73
CA LEU A 525 0.09 2.74 16.68
C LEU A 525 -1.36 2.87 16.21
N ILE A 526 -2.30 3.12 17.12
CA ILE A 526 -3.71 3.38 16.79
C ILE A 526 -3.80 4.65 15.94
N PHE A 527 -3.15 5.72 16.37
CA PHE A 527 -3.14 7.00 15.65
C PHE A 527 -2.49 6.86 14.25
N LEU A 528 -1.39 6.12 14.14
CA LEU A 528 -0.71 5.84 12.90
C LEU A 528 -1.62 5.12 11.90
N GLY A 529 -2.27 4.05 12.32
CA GLY A 529 -3.20 3.33 11.45
C GLY A 529 -4.44 4.15 11.08
N PHE A 530 -4.92 5.01 11.99
CA PHE A 530 -5.99 5.95 11.69
C PHE A 530 -5.57 7.00 10.63
N ALA A 531 -4.35 7.53 10.74
CA ALA A 531 -3.81 8.47 9.76
C ALA A 531 -3.67 7.81 8.38
N ASP A 532 -3.29 6.53 8.34
CA ASP A 532 -3.19 5.74 7.11
C ASP A 532 -4.55 5.54 6.43
N ILE A 533 -5.59 5.17 7.19
CA ILE A 533 -6.97 5.07 6.69
C ILE A 533 -7.43 6.41 6.11
N TRP A 534 -7.15 7.49 6.82
CA TRP A 534 -7.52 8.83 6.36
C TRP A 534 -6.79 9.22 5.09
N LEU A 535 -5.48 8.99 5.03
CA LEU A 535 -4.67 9.26 3.85
C LEU A 535 -5.18 8.49 2.63
N MET A 536 -5.51 7.21 2.78
CA MET A 536 -6.05 6.37 1.71
C MET A 536 -7.31 6.98 1.09
N SER A 537 -8.27 7.39 1.92
CA SER A 537 -9.51 8.05 1.48
C SER A 537 -9.24 9.42 0.85
N TRP A 538 -8.29 10.18 1.42
CA TRP A 538 -7.93 11.50 0.93
C TRP A 538 -7.28 11.47 -0.44
N MET A 539 -6.41 10.47 -0.69
CA MET A 539 -5.79 10.25 -2.01
C MET A 539 -6.82 9.97 -3.10
N GLY A 540 -7.87 9.20 -2.78
CA GLY A 540 -9.00 8.97 -3.69
C GLY A 540 -9.71 10.27 -4.08
N THR A 541 -9.87 11.20 -3.13
CA THR A 541 -10.45 12.53 -3.37
C THR A 541 -9.57 13.35 -4.32
N ILE A 542 -8.27 13.45 -4.05
CA ILE A 542 -7.32 14.19 -4.91
C ILE A 542 -7.36 13.66 -6.34
N ARG A 543 -7.34 12.33 -6.52
CA ARG A 543 -7.43 11.72 -7.85
C ARG A 543 -8.74 12.08 -8.57
N SER A 544 -9.86 12.11 -7.87
CA SER A 544 -11.14 12.50 -8.45
C SER A 544 -11.13 13.96 -8.90
N LEU A 545 -10.56 14.84 -8.09
CA LEU A 545 -10.48 16.28 -8.39
C LEU A 545 -9.52 16.59 -9.54
N SER A 546 -8.44 15.81 -9.71
CA SER A 546 -7.44 16.05 -10.76
C SER A 546 -8.02 16.03 -12.17
N ARG A 547 -9.15 15.38 -12.40
CA ARG A 547 -9.83 15.33 -13.68
C ARG A 547 -10.71 16.54 -13.97
N MET A 548 -10.76 17.53 -13.07
CA MET A 548 -11.60 18.72 -13.21
C MET A 548 -13.08 18.36 -13.44
N ASN A 549 -13.67 18.88 -14.52
CA ASN A 549 -15.04 18.63 -14.94
C ASN A 549 -15.19 17.46 -15.94
N TRP A 550 -14.27 16.49 -15.92
CA TRP A 550 -14.29 15.37 -16.84
C TRP A 550 -14.42 14.03 -16.11
N HIS A 551 -15.26 13.15 -16.63
CA HIS A 551 -15.23 11.73 -16.27
C HIS A 551 -14.02 11.04 -16.94
N VAL A 552 -13.80 11.31 -18.24
CA VAL A 552 -12.59 10.94 -18.96
C VAL A 552 -12.01 12.24 -19.50
N TYR A 553 -10.79 12.55 -19.10
CA TYR A 553 -10.16 13.85 -19.36
C TYR A 553 -10.16 14.23 -20.84
N LYS A 554 -10.75 15.39 -21.15
CA LYS A 554 -10.95 15.92 -22.52
C LYS A 554 -11.75 15.01 -23.49
N VAL A 555 -12.40 13.96 -22.99
CA VAL A 555 -13.16 13.01 -23.82
C VAL A 555 -14.63 12.95 -23.41
N PHE A 556 -14.90 12.77 -22.13
CA PHE A 556 -16.26 12.61 -21.61
C PHE A 556 -16.51 13.56 -20.44
N LYS A 557 -17.30 14.62 -20.69
CA LYS A 557 -17.62 15.63 -19.67
C LYS A 557 -18.56 15.05 -18.61
N ASP A 558 -18.35 15.46 -17.36
CA ASP A 558 -19.37 15.36 -16.32
C ASP A 558 -20.34 16.56 -16.47
N VAL A 559 -21.59 16.26 -16.61
CA VAL A 559 -22.62 17.24 -16.97
C VAL A 559 -23.25 17.98 -15.79
N THR A 560 -22.77 17.77 -14.58
CA THR A 560 -23.29 18.45 -13.39
C THR A 560 -22.21 19.30 -12.70
N PRO A 561 -21.95 20.51 -13.19
CA PRO A 561 -20.87 21.37 -12.76
C PRO A 561 -20.88 21.75 -11.30
N GLU A 562 -22.06 22.03 -10.76
CA GLU A 562 -22.25 22.43 -9.37
C GLU A 562 -21.84 21.31 -8.39
N LYS A 563 -21.81 20.06 -8.87
CA LYS A 563 -21.43 18.88 -8.13
C LYS A 563 -19.94 18.55 -8.29
N PHE A 564 -19.22 19.28 -9.14
CA PHE A 564 -17.85 18.99 -9.55
C PHE A 564 -16.79 19.41 -8.55
N ALA A 565 -17.01 20.48 -7.83
CA ALA A 565 -16.07 21.02 -6.87
C ALA A 565 -16.73 21.11 -5.50
N PRO A 566 -16.81 19.98 -4.77
CA PRO A 566 -17.21 20.07 -3.39
C PRO A 566 -16.24 21.01 -2.67
N SER A 567 -16.76 21.84 -1.76
CA SER A 567 -15.88 22.66 -0.93
C SER A 567 -14.91 21.76 -0.17
N LEU A 568 -13.71 22.25 0.13
CA LEU A 568 -12.72 21.51 0.92
C LEU A 568 -13.34 21.02 2.25
N ALA A 569 -14.15 21.87 2.89
CA ALA A 569 -14.82 21.54 4.14
C ALA A 569 -15.82 20.38 3.99
N GLU A 570 -16.61 20.35 2.93
CA GLU A 570 -17.55 19.25 2.67
C GLU A 570 -16.81 17.94 2.37
N SER A 571 -15.80 17.98 1.52
CA SER A 571 -14.98 16.80 1.22
C SER A 571 -14.27 16.30 2.48
N GLY A 572 -13.70 17.20 3.27
CA GLY A 572 -13.08 16.87 4.54
C GLY A 572 -14.07 16.23 5.52
N PHE A 573 -15.28 16.75 5.62
CA PHE A 573 -16.33 16.17 6.45
C PHE A 573 -16.71 14.76 6.00
N HIS A 574 -16.90 14.54 4.69
CA HIS A 574 -17.25 13.21 4.17
C HIS A 574 -16.12 12.20 4.38
N VAL A 575 -14.86 12.57 4.08
CA VAL A 575 -13.71 11.71 4.34
C VAL A 575 -13.62 11.37 5.82
N THR A 576 -13.73 12.36 6.69
CA THR A 576 -13.68 12.16 8.15
C THR A 576 -14.79 11.23 8.63
N THR A 577 -16.02 11.41 8.15
CA THR A 577 -17.16 10.54 8.48
C THR A 577 -16.93 9.12 8.03
N LEU A 578 -16.42 8.90 6.82
CA LEU A 578 -16.07 7.56 6.33
C LEU A 578 -14.96 6.91 7.14
N VAL A 579 -13.91 7.66 7.47
CA VAL A 579 -12.80 7.16 8.29
C VAL A 579 -13.30 6.73 9.66
N TRP A 580 -14.12 7.54 10.33
CA TRP A 580 -14.72 7.18 11.62
C TRP A 580 -15.64 5.96 11.50
N THR A 581 -16.48 5.90 10.47
CA THR A 581 -17.36 4.76 10.22
C THR A 581 -16.55 3.48 10.03
N PHE A 582 -15.53 3.52 9.18
CA PHE A 582 -14.63 2.39 8.95
C PHE A 582 -13.92 1.97 10.23
N PHE A 583 -13.39 2.93 10.99
CA PHE A 583 -12.71 2.67 12.25
C PHE A 583 -13.63 1.98 13.28
N ILE A 584 -14.87 2.45 13.43
CA ILE A 584 -15.87 1.85 14.31
C ILE A 584 -16.21 0.43 13.86
N LEU A 585 -16.45 0.24 12.55
CA LEU A 585 -16.75 -1.07 11.96
C LEU A 585 -15.59 -2.05 12.15
N MET A 586 -14.36 -1.64 11.86
CA MET A 586 -13.17 -2.48 12.07
C MET A 586 -12.97 -2.83 13.54
N THR A 587 -13.15 -1.86 14.43
CA THR A 587 -13.07 -2.09 15.87
C THR A 587 -14.13 -3.10 16.33
N ALA A 588 -15.38 -2.96 15.87
CA ALA A 588 -16.46 -3.89 16.17
C ALA A 588 -16.20 -5.30 15.63
N ILE A 589 -15.73 -5.42 14.38
CA ILE A 589 -15.38 -6.70 13.75
C ILE A 589 -14.26 -7.40 14.52
N ILE A 590 -13.20 -6.67 14.87
CA ILE A 590 -12.09 -7.21 15.65
C ILE A 590 -12.59 -7.66 17.03
N TRP A 591 -13.42 -6.85 17.69
CA TRP A 591 -14.00 -7.18 18.99
C TRP A 591 -14.87 -8.43 18.92
N ILE A 592 -15.82 -8.51 17.97
CA ILE A 592 -16.69 -9.67 17.76
C ILE A 592 -15.87 -10.91 17.42
N GLY A 593 -14.91 -10.81 16.48
CA GLY A 593 -14.12 -11.96 16.02
C GLY A 593 -13.17 -12.54 17.07
N ILE A 594 -12.68 -11.71 18.00
CA ILE A 594 -11.62 -12.11 18.94
C ILE A 594 -12.15 -12.26 20.38
N LYS A 595 -13.02 -11.37 20.84
CA LYS A 595 -13.50 -11.38 22.25
C LYS A 595 -14.77 -12.19 22.48
N TYR A 596 -15.72 -12.13 21.56
CA TYR A 596 -17.02 -12.78 21.75
C TYR A 596 -16.93 -14.28 22.03
N PRO A 597 -16.12 -15.08 21.34
CA PRO A 597 -15.94 -16.50 21.66
C PRO A 597 -15.36 -16.77 23.05
N LYS A 598 -14.45 -15.90 23.50
CA LYS A 598 -13.82 -16.04 24.85
C LYS A 598 -14.80 -15.72 25.98
N THR A 599 -15.66 -14.75 25.79
CA THR A 599 -16.69 -14.38 26.77
C THR A 599 -17.70 -15.50 26.93
N LYS A 600 -18.18 -16.06 25.81
CA LYS A 600 -19.15 -17.17 25.85
C LYS A 600 -18.56 -18.43 26.48
N LYS A 601 -17.28 -18.70 26.30
CA LYS A 601 -16.59 -19.82 26.92
C LYS A 601 -16.47 -19.62 28.45
N LYS A 602 -16.20 -18.39 28.93
CA LYS A 602 -16.16 -18.06 30.36
C LYS A 602 -17.53 -18.17 31.00
N GLU A 603 -18.60 -17.72 30.35
CA GLU A 603 -19.98 -17.88 30.87
C GLU A 603 -20.38 -19.36 30.94
N ILE A 604 -20.06 -20.17 29.95
CA ILE A 604 -20.33 -21.61 29.97
C ILE A 604 -19.52 -22.29 31.06
N GLU A 605 -18.25 -21.97 31.24
CA GLU A 605 -17.42 -22.52 32.32
C GLU A 605 -17.89 -22.06 33.69
N SER A 606 -18.37 -20.81 33.89
CA SER A 606 -18.94 -20.31 35.14
C SER A 606 -20.30 -20.92 35.44
N THR A 607 -21.10 -21.22 34.42
CA THR A 607 -22.43 -21.86 34.57
C THR A 607 -22.32 -23.34 34.96
N HIS A 608 -21.22 -24.00 34.56
CA HIS A 608 -20.93 -25.39 34.92
C HIS A 608 -20.07 -25.53 36.18
N ALA A 609 -19.58 -24.44 36.78
CA ALA A 609 -18.72 -24.44 37.95
C ALA A 609 -19.48 -24.25 39.28
N SER A 610 -20.80 -24.31 39.30
CA SER A 610 -21.59 -24.36 40.53
C SER A 610 -22.80 -25.28 40.33
N PRO A 611 -23.15 -26.23 41.23
CA PRO A 611 -22.74 -26.33 42.63
C PRO A 611 -22.29 -27.73 43.05
N GLN A 612 -21.15 -27.87 43.65
CA GLN A 612 -20.87 -29.00 44.54
C GLN A 612 -20.26 -28.46 45.83
N MET A 613 -21.09 -27.93 46.69
CA MET A 613 -20.87 -27.87 48.16
C MET A 613 -22.20 -27.58 48.83
N ALA A 614 -22.95 -28.63 49.04
CA ALA A 614 -23.94 -28.73 50.09
C ALA A 614 -24.29 -30.21 50.23
N GLU A 615 -23.42 -30.98 50.93
CA GLU A 615 -23.75 -32.09 51.79
C GLU A 615 -22.62 -32.30 52.79
#